data_b6c0f366316cd68d5eeaaf851de1378b
#
_entry.id   b6c0f366316cd68d5eeaaf851de1378b
#
_cell.length_a   1.000
_cell.length_b   1.000
_cell.length_c   1.000
_cell.angle_alpha   90.00
_cell.angle_beta   90.00
_cell.angle_gamma   90.00
#
_symmetry.space_group_name_H-M   'P 1'
#
loop_
_entity.id
_entity.type
_entity.pdbx_description
1 polymer ?
#
loop_
_entity_poly.entity_id
_entity_poly.type
_entity_poly.pdbx_seq_one_letter_code
_entity_poly.pdbx_strand_id
1 'polypeptide(L)'
;MEPETAVRTLTVNGEARTVAFPVHHTLLEVLREELGLTGTKHGCELGECGTCTVLMDGRAVLSCLVLAAEVEGREIRTVEGLQRGNELHPLQRSFADLGAAQCGYCTPGILMAASALLAANPSPTRAEVRAALAGNLCRCTGYQKILEAVEGGAALARGEDWQPAPESLHGSPLPVPEER
;
A
#
# COMPACT_ATOMS: atom_id res chain seq x y z
N MET A 1 22.26 22.17 19.24
CA MET A 1 21.65 21.21 20.21
C MET A 1 21.40 19.94 19.41
N GLU A 2 22.07 18.85 19.80
CA GLU A 2 21.78 17.56 19.16
C GLU A 2 20.33 17.14 19.51
N PRO A 3 19.59 16.57 18.57
CA PRO A 3 18.23 16.11 18.85
C PRO A 3 18.26 14.99 19.91
N GLU A 4 17.27 14.99 20.78
CA GLU A 4 17.08 13.90 21.74
C GLU A 4 16.83 12.60 20.98
N THR A 5 17.54 11.53 21.37
CA THR A 5 17.45 10.21 20.76
C THR A 5 16.51 9.33 21.59
N ALA A 6 15.51 8.76 20.92
CA ALA A 6 14.67 7.70 21.45
C ALA A 6 15.23 6.33 21.08
N VAL A 7 15.16 5.37 22.01
CA VAL A 7 15.39 3.94 21.72
C VAL A 7 14.09 3.20 21.97
N ARG A 8 13.59 2.51 20.95
CA ARG A 8 12.30 1.79 21.04
C ARG A 8 12.39 0.41 20.40
N THR A 9 11.61 -0.51 20.93
CA THR A 9 11.39 -1.80 20.29
C THR A 9 10.07 -1.77 19.54
N LEU A 10 10.14 -1.80 18.21
CA LEU A 10 8.99 -1.77 17.30
C LEU A 10 8.73 -3.18 16.78
N THR A 11 7.46 -3.59 16.74
CA THR A 11 7.05 -4.82 16.07
C THR A 11 6.70 -4.49 14.63
N VAL A 12 7.55 -4.89 13.68
CA VAL A 12 7.37 -4.59 12.26
C VAL A 12 7.42 -5.87 11.44
N ASN A 13 6.35 -6.13 10.68
CA ASN A 13 6.17 -7.34 9.88
C ASN A 13 6.32 -8.65 10.70
N GLY A 14 5.84 -8.62 11.95
CA GLY A 14 5.91 -9.75 12.88
C GLY A 14 7.26 -9.93 13.59
N GLU A 15 8.24 -9.03 13.34
CA GLU A 15 9.57 -9.06 13.98
C GLU A 15 9.72 -7.90 14.97
N ALA A 16 10.23 -8.20 16.19
CA ALA A 16 10.61 -7.17 17.14
C ALA A 16 12.01 -6.62 16.77
N ARG A 17 12.11 -5.32 16.54
CA ARG A 17 13.35 -4.62 16.16
C ARG A 17 13.59 -3.44 17.06
N THR A 18 14.73 -3.44 17.77
CA THR A 18 15.14 -2.30 18.61
C THR A 18 15.95 -1.33 17.75
N VAL A 19 15.48 -0.09 17.68
CA VAL A 19 16.11 0.99 16.90
C VAL A 19 16.27 2.25 17.73
N ALA A 20 17.30 3.01 17.39
CA ALA A 20 17.58 4.34 17.96
C ALA A 20 17.35 5.39 16.87
N PHE A 21 16.59 6.43 17.18
CA PHE A 21 16.25 7.48 16.22
C PHE A 21 15.98 8.81 16.94
N PRO A 22 16.09 9.96 16.27
CA PRO A 22 15.67 11.24 16.83
C PRO A 22 14.19 11.24 17.23
N VAL A 23 13.87 11.74 18.42
CA VAL A 23 12.50 11.66 18.99
C VAL A 23 11.42 12.26 18.10
N HIS A 24 11.78 13.19 17.23
CA HIS A 24 10.87 13.85 16.28
C HIS A 24 10.65 13.09 14.96
N HIS A 25 11.37 11.97 14.76
CA HIS A 25 11.19 11.20 13.52
C HIS A 25 9.79 10.60 13.43
N THR A 26 9.23 10.71 12.24
CA THR A 26 7.99 10.03 11.89
C THR A 26 8.20 8.52 11.73
N LEU A 27 7.14 7.76 11.81
CA LEU A 27 7.19 6.32 11.52
C LEU A 27 7.73 6.05 10.10
N LEU A 28 7.39 6.91 9.13
CA LEU A 28 7.91 6.81 7.76
C LEU A 28 9.43 6.87 7.72
N GLU A 29 10.03 7.86 8.38
CA GLU A 29 11.49 8.02 8.43
C GLU A 29 12.16 6.80 9.09
N VAL A 30 11.64 6.35 10.24
CA VAL A 30 12.21 5.18 10.94
C VAL A 30 12.09 3.90 10.10
N LEU A 31 10.96 3.65 9.45
CA LEU A 31 10.80 2.49 8.57
C LEU A 31 11.82 2.49 7.43
N ARG A 32 12.06 3.66 6.82
CA ARG A 32 12.93 3.77 5.66
C ARG A 32 14.41 3.87 6.00
N GLU A 33 14.75 4.77 6.93
CA GLU A 33 16.14 5.14 7.18
C GLU A 33 16.80 4.19 8.19
N GLU A 34 16.07 3.77 9.25
CA GLU A 34 16.64 2.93 10.31
C GLU A 34 16.41 1.44 10.03
N LEU A 35 15.24 1.07 9.49
CA LEU A 35 14.89 -0.32 9.24
C LEU A 35 15.13 -0.77 7.79
N GLY A 36 15.44 0.15 6.87
CA GLY A 36 15.69 -0.15 5.46
C GLY A 36 14.45 -0.63 4.68
N LEU A 37 13.23 -0.43 5.24
CA LEU A 37 11.97 -0.83 4.61
C LEU A 37 11.50 0.25 3.62
N THR A 38 12.16 0.30 2.48
CA THR A 38 11.99 1.37 1.49
C THR A 38 10.74 1.23 0.61
N GLY A 39 9.97 0.16 0.75
CA GLY A 39 8.70 -0.04 0.07
C GLY A 39 7.68 1.03 0.43
N THR A 40 7.62 1.45 1.70
CA THR A 40 6.84 2.62 2.11
C THR A 40 7.46 3.88 1.55
N LYS A 41 6.70 4.72 0.83
CA LYS A 41 7.24 5.82 0.02
C LYS A 41 7.04 7.20 0.65
N HIS A 42 8.05 8.04 0.53
CA HIS A 42 7.96 9.48 0.75
C HIS A 42 7.17 10.14 -0.39
N GLY A 43 6.17 10.95 -0.10
CA GLY A 43 5.39 11.66 -1.12
C GLY A 43 5.21 13.12 -0.78
N CYS A 44 4.18 13.44 -0.01
CA CYS A 44 3.81 14.83 0.32
C CYS A 44 4.19 15.27 1.74
N GLU A 45 4.35 14.32 2.68
CA GLU A 45 4.57 14.55 4.13
C GLU A 45 3.49 15.43 4.80
N LEU A 46 2.36 15.58 4.12
CA LEU A 46 1.21 16.40 4.55
C LEU A 46 -0.04 15.56 4.83
N GLY A 47 0.06 14.23 4.68
CA GLY A 47 -1.08 13.34 4.90
C GLY A 47 -2.07 13.24 3.74
N GLU A 48 -1.75 13.73 2.53
CA GLU A 48 -2.70 13.82 1.42
C GLU A 48 -2.54 12.73 0.36
N CYS A 49 -1.30 12.29 0.07
CA CYS A 49 -1.05 11.46 -1.11
C CYS A 49 -1.18 9.94 -0.87
N GLY A 50 -1.12 9.47 0.36
CA GLY A 50 -1.29 8.06 0.73
C GLY A 50 -0.14 7.12 0.36
N THR A 51 0.97 7.60 -0.25
CA THR A 51 2.09 6.72 -0.65
C THR A 51 2.81 6.11 0.55
N CYS A 52 2.70 6.72 1.71
CA CYS A 52 3.28 6.28 2.97
C CYS A 52 2.33 5.38 3.81
N THR A 53 1.22 4.91 3.25
CA THR A 53 0.27 4.07 3.99
C THR A 53 0.93 2.77 4.45
N VAL A 54 0.76 2.46 5.75
CA VAL A 54 1.11 1.20 6.40
C VAL A 54 -0.09 0.70 7.20
N LEU A 55 -0.07 -0.54 7.67
CA LEU A 55 -1.03 -0.98 8.68
C LEU A 55 -0.43 -0.82 10.07
N MET A 56 -1.22 -0.28 10.99
CA MET A 56 -0.93 -0.26 12.42
C MET A 56 -2.10 -0.92 13.13
N ASP A 57 -1.84 -2.05 13.79
CA ASP A 57 -2.86 -2.93 14.37
C ASP A 57 -3.98 -3.27 13.37
N GLY A 58 -3.60 -3.59 12.15
CA GLY A 58 -4.51 -3.94 11.06
C GLY A 58 -5.25 -2.77 10.38
N ARG A 59 -5.07 -1.54 10.84
CA ARG A 59 -5.72 -0.35 10.28
C ARG A 59 -4.76 0.46 9.42
N ALA A 60 -5.21 0.92 8.26
CA ALA A 60 -4.42 1.78 7.39
C ALA A 60 -4.18 3.14 8.05
N VAL A 61 -2.92 3.53 8.16
CA VAL A 61 -2.48 4.83 8.69
C VAL A 61 -1.41 5.44 7.78
N LEU A 62 -1.31 6.76 7.82
CA LEU A 62 -0.30 7.52 7.07
C LEU A 62 0.95 7.67 7.94
N SER A 63 1.99 6.89 7.68
CA SER A 63 3.19 6.83 8.51
C SER A 63 3.96 8.17 8.61
N CYS A 64 3.77 9.09 7.66
CA CYS A 64 4.34 10.44 7.72
C CYS A 64 3.68 11.35 8.77
N LEU A 65 2.52 10.97 9.33
CA LEU A 65 1.81 11.72 10.36
C LEU A 65 1.85 11.04 11.74
N VAL A 66 2.60 9.95 11.88
CA VAL A 66 2.74 9.19 13.12
C VAL A 66 4.15 9.38 13.66
N LEU A 67 4.30 9.82 14.91
CA LEU A 67 5.60 9.87 15.58
C LEU A 67 6.06 8.44 15.96
N ALA A 68 7.26 8.07 15.54
CA ALA A 68 7.80 6.73 15.79
C ALA A 68 7.95 6.43 17.29
N ALA A 69 8.19 7.46 18.10
CA ALA A 69 8.33 7.32 19.54
C ALA A 69 7.02 6.86 20.26
N GLU A 70 5.86 6.99 19.60
CA GLU A 70 4.55 6.70 20.15
C GLU A 70 3.97 5.33 19.74
N VAL A 71 4.69 4.57 18.86
CA VAL A 71 4.17 3.30 18.33
C VAL A 71 4.70 2.05 19.02
N GLU A 72 5.40 2.19 20.14
CA GLU A 72 5.87 1.06 20.93
C GLU A 72 4.68 0.18 21.38
N GLY A 73 4.81 -1.14 21.23
CA GLY A 73 3.74 -2.08 21.53
C GLY A 73 2.66 -2.21 20.45
N ARG A 74 2.77 -1.48 19.34
CA ARG A 74 1.84 -1.60 18.20
C ARG A 74 2.44 -2.55 17.14
N GLU A 75 1.58 -3.29 16.45
CA GLU A 75 1.99 -4.10 15.29
C GLU A 75 1.96 -3.25 14.03
N ILE A 76 3.12 -3.08 13.39
CA ILE A 76 3.27 -2.36 12.13
C ILE A 76 3.45 -3.38 11.01
N ARG A 77 2.69 -3.23 9.93
CA ARG A 77 2.89 -4.01 8.69
C ARG A 77 3.10 -3.08 7.53
N THR A 78 4.19 -3.31 6.79
CA THR A 78 4.54 -2.62 5.55
C THR A 78 4.27 -3.51 4.34
N VAL A 79 4.44 -2.98 3.12
CA VAL A 79 4.24 -3.74 1.88
C VAL A 79 5.14 -4.97 1.79
N GLU A 80 6.34 -4.91 2.37
CA GLU A 80 7.28 -6.03 2.45
C GLU A 80 6.71 -7.20 3.26
N GLY A 81 5.87 -6.90 4.25
CA GLY A 81 5.22 -7.92 5.09
C GLY A 81 3.93 -8.50 4.51
N LEU A 82 3.50 -8.09 3.30
CA LEU A 82 2.34 -8.72 2.64
C LEU A 82 2.68 -10.11 2.10
N GLN A 83 3.86 -10.28 1.51
CA GLN A 83 4.33 -11.54 0.98
C GLN A 83 4.57 -12.56 2.10
N ARG A 84 4.27 -13.82 1.86
CA ARG A 84 4.55 -14.94 2.77
C ARG A 84 5.56 -15.89 2.13
N GLY A 85 6.80 -15.87 2.60
CA GLY A 85 7.87 -16.62 1.97
C GLY A 85 8.03 -16.22 0.50
N ASN A 86 7.90 -17.16 -0.42
CA ASN A 86 7.98 -16.91 -1.87
C ASN A 86 6.60 -16.70 -2.53
N GLU A 87 5.51 -16.69 -1.75
CA GLU A 87 4.16 -16.54 -2.28
C GLU A 87 3.71 -15.08 -2.20
N LEU A 88 3.38 -14.52 -3.35
CA LEU A 88 2.79 -13.19 -3.44
C LEU A 88 1.41 -13.17 -2.75
N HIS A 89 1.14 -12.09 -2.05
CA HIS A 89 -0.20 -11.82 -1.56
C HIS A 89 -1.19 -11.71 -2.75
N PRO A 90 -2.45 -12.16 -2.63
CA PRO A 90 -3.44 -12.09 -3.72
C PRO A 90 -3.53 -10.72 -4.40
N LEU A 91 -3.48 -9.62 -3.64
CA LEU A 91 -3.40 -8.27 -4.19
C LEU A 91 -2.13 -8.02 -5.00
N GLN A 92 -0.96 -8.47 -4.54
CA GLN A 92 0.29 -8.30 -5.29
C GLN A 92 0.24 -9.08 -6.60
N ARG A 93 -0.31 -10.29 -6.58
CA ARG A 93 -0.49 -11.13 -7.76
C ARG A 93 -1.42 -10.46 -8.78
N SER A 94 -2.61 -10.05 -8.37
CA SER A 94 -3.58 -9.40 -9.28
C SER A 94 -3.04 -8.10 -9.89
N PHE A 95 -2.27 -7.30 -9.10
CA PHE A 95 -1.61 -6.10 -9.60
C PHE A 95 -0.54 -6.41 -10.65
N ALA A 96 0.23 -7.49 -10.47
CA ALA A 96 1.23 -7.95 -11.43
C ALA A 96 0.57 -8.48 -12.71
N ASP A 97 -0.40 -9.37 -12.58
CA ASP A 97 -1.08 -10.04 -13.71
C ASP A 97 -1.82 -9.03 -14.59
N LEU A 98 -2.41 -8.00 -14.01
CA LEU A 98 -3.15 -6.95 -14.74
C LEU A 98 -2.27 -5.80 -15.24
N GLY A 99 -1.03 -5.68 -14.74
CA GLY A 99 -0.20 -4.50 -14.99
C GLY A 99 -0.80 -3.22 -14.40
N ALA A 100 -1.30 -3.30 -13.15
CA ALA A 100 -1.97 -2.20 -12.47
C ALA A 100 -1.00 -1.14 -11.91
N ALA A 101 0.29 -1.26 -12.17
CA ALA A 101 1.32 -0.31 -11.82
C ALA A 101 2.02 0.21 -13.09
N GLN A 102 2.35 1.52 -13.12
CA GLN A 102 3.23 2.10 -14.15
C GLN A 102 4.56 2.50 -13.52
N CYS A 103 4.67 3.69 -12.94
CA CYS A 103 5.90 4.07 -12.22
C CYS A 103 6.10 3.30 -10.91
N GLY A 104 5.05 2.71 -10.33
CA GLY A 104 5.10 1.91 -9.11
C GLY A 104 5.13 2.70 -7.81
N TYR A 105 5.22 4.03 -7.85
CA TYR A 105 5.44 4.84 -6.64
C TYR A 105 4.26 4.81 -5.66
N CYS A 106 3.03 4.89 -6.16
CA CYS A 106 1.81 4.81 -5.33
C CYS A 106 1.44 3.37 -4.92
N THR A 107 1.96 2.37 -5.64
CA THR A 107 1.52 0.99 -5.53
C THR A 107 1.63 0.41 -4.11
N PRO A 108 2.74 0.60 -3.36
CA PRO A 108 2.83 0.09 -2.00
C PRO A 108 1.72 0.63 -1.08
N GLY A 109 1.48 1.94 -1.10
CA GLY A 109 0.42 2.55 -0.29
C GLY A 109 -0.98 2.06 -0.66
N ILE A 110 -1.24 1.88 -1.95
CA ILE A 110 -2.51 1.35 -2.46
C ILE A 110 -2.70 -0.12 -2.01
N LEU A 111 -1.66 -0.95 -2.08
CA LEU A 111 -1.71 -2.34 -1.62
C LEU A 111 -2.01 -2.42 -0.12
N MET A 112 -1.44 -1.53 0.70
CA MET A 112 -1.71 -1.49 2.14
C MET A 112 -3.13 -1.04 2.43
N ALA A 113 -3.63 0.01 1.78
CA ALA A 113 -5.02 0.47 1.92
C ALA A 113 -6.03 -0.61 1.46
N ALA A 114 -5.77 -1.25 0.32
CA ALA A 114 -6.58 -2.35 -0.18
C ALA A 114 -6.55 -3.56 0.76
N SER A 115 -5.39 -3.88 1.35
CA SER A 115 -5.27 -4.97 2.32
C SER A 115 -6.13 -4.72 3.58
N ALA A 116 -6.16 -3.48 4.09
CA ALA A 116 -7.05 -3.11 5.19
C ALA A 116 -8.53 -3.26 4.82
N LEU A 117 -8.91 -2.83 3.60
CA LEU A 117 -10.27 -3.00 3.09
C LEU A 117 -10.67 -4.48 3.04
N LEU A 118 -9.83 -5.34 2.42
CA LEU A 118 -10.16 -6.77 2.27
C LEU A 118 -10.20 -7.52 3.60
N ALA A 119 -9.43 -7.09 4.59
CA ALA A 119 -9.50 -7.64 5.94
C ALA A 119 -10.84 -7.30 6.64
N ALA A 120 -11.40 -6.12 6.36
CA ALA A 120 -12.68 -5.68 6.91
C ALA A 120 -13.88 -6.16 6.08
N ASN A 121 -13.75 -6.21 4.77
CA ASN A 121 -14.78 -6.65 3.81
C ASN A 121 -14.12 -7.49 2.70
N PRO A 122 -14.22 -8.83 2.76
CA PRO A 122 -13.63 -9.72 1.76
C PRO A 122 -14.26 -9.64 0.36
N SER A 123 -15.44 -9.03 0.22
CA SER A 123 -16.18 -8.94 -1.04
C SER A 123 -16.62 -7.50 -1.29
N PRO A 124 -15.68 -6.54 -1.42
CA PRO A 124 -16.03 -5.14 -1.56
C PRO A 124 -16.66 -4.87 -2.93
N THR A 125 -17.65 -3.99 -2.94
CA THR A 125 -18.15 -3.39 -4.18
C THR A 125 -17.10 -2.43 -4.76
N ARG A 126 -17.18 -2.17 -6.08
CA ARG A 126 -16.31 -1.18 -6.74
C ARG A 126 -16.40 0.22 -6.10
N ALA A 127 -17.58 0.60 -5.58
CA ALA A 127 -17.76 1.86 -4.87
C ALA A 127 -16.98 1.88 -3.54
N GLU A 128 -16.98 0.79 -2.79
CA GLU A 128 -16.20 0.65 -1.55
C GLU A 128 -14.69 0.64 -1.83
N VAL A 129 -14.26 -0.04 -2.91
CA VAL A 129 -12.85 0.02 -3.34
C VAL A 129 -12.44 1.46 -3.67
N ARG A 130 -13.27 2.21 -4.42
CA ARG A 130 -13.01 3.63 -4.70
C ARG A 130 -12.92 4.48 -3.44
N ALA A 131 -13.84 4.27 -2.50
CA ALA A 131 -13.86 5.00 -1.24
C ALA A 131 -12.61 4.70 -0.40
N ALA A 132 -12.20 3.44 -0.30
CA ALA A 132 -11.02 3.03 0.45
C ALA A 132 -9.71 3.58 -0.14
N LEU A 133 -9.64 3.77 -1.46
CA LEU A 133 -8.47 4.28 -2.16
C LEU A 133 -8.50 5.81 -2.39
N ALA A 134 -9.53 6.51 -1.94
CA ALA A 134 -9.67 7.95 -2.21
C ALA A 134 -8.50 8.80 -1.69
N GLY A 135 -7.83 8.34 -0.62
CA GLY A 135 -6.64 8.99 -0.05
C GLY A 135 -5.30 8.53 -0.66
N ASN A 136 -5.30 7.64 -1.67
CA ASN A 136 -4.09 7.12 -2.30
C ASN A 136 -3.98 7.63 -3.74
N LEU A 137 -3.15 8.65 -3.96
CA LEU A 137 -3.06 9.33 -5.26
C LEU A 137 -2.17 8.57 -6.25
N CYS A 138 -2.70 8.35 -7.45
CA CYS A 138 -1.96 7.84 -8.60
C CYS A 138 -2.07 8.81 -9.78
N ARG A 139 -0.92 9.26 -10.33
CA ARG A 139 -0.86 10.19 -11.46
C ARG A 139 -0.81 9.47 -12.82
N CYS A 140 -0.52 8.17 -12.83
CA CYS A 140 -0.16 7.45 -14.06
C CYS A 140 -1.32 6.66 -14.67
N THR A 141 -2.06 5.89 -13.84
CA THR A 141 -2.90 4.77 -14.31
C THR A 141 -4.35 5.15 -14.63
N GLY A 142 -4.83 6.32 -14.17
CA GLY A 142 -6.26 6.66 -14.22
C GLY A 142 -7.14 5.74 -13.36
N TYR A 143 -6.56 4.94 -12.47
CA TYR A 143 -7.19 4.02 -11.52
C TYR A 143 -7.93 2.80 -12.10
N GLN A 144 -8.28 2.76 -13.37
CA GLN A 144 -9.08 1.67 -13.93
C GLN A 144 -8.50 0.30 -13.56
N LYS A 145 -7.25 0.04 -13.95
CA LYS A 145 -6.56 -1.22 -13.63
C LYS A 145 -6.30 -1.43 -12.14
N ILE A 146 -6.11 -0.37 -11.39
CA ILE A 146 -5.96 -0.46 -9.92
C ILE A 146 -7.23 -1.00 -9.28
N LEU A 147 -8.40 -0.46 -9.66
CA LEU A 147 -9.69 -0.90 -9.13
C LEU A 147 -9.96 -2.36 -9.51
N GLU A 148 -9.74 -2.73 -10.77
CA GLU A 148 -9.87 -4.10 -11.26
C GLU A 148 -8.92 -5.06 -10.52
N ALA A 149 -7.67 -4.64 -10.27
CA ALA A 149 -6.71 -5.45 -9.54
C ALA A 149 -7.10 -5.66 -8.07
N VAL A 150 -7.72 -4.68 -7.41
CA VAL A 150 -8.24 -4.87 -6.05
C VAL A 150 -9.42 -5.85 -6.05
N GLU A 151 -10.33 -5.73 -7.00
CA GLU A 151 -11.45 -6.67 -7.20
C GLU A 151 -10.94 -8.09 -7.46
N GLY A 152 -9.93 -8.24 -8.35
CA GLY A 152 -9.28 -9.51 -8.63
C GLY A 152 -8.53 -10.08 -7.43
N GLY A 153 -7.81 -9.25 -6.69
CA GLY A 153 -7.14 -9.65 -5.45
C GLY A 153 -8.11 -10.12 -4.37
N ALA A 154 -9.31 -9.50 -4.31
CA ALA A 154 -10.38 -9.96 -3.43
C ALA A 154 -10.89 -11.36 -3.83
N ALA A 155 -11.11 -11.60 -5.13
CA ALA A 155 -11.53 -12.89 -5.65
C ALA A 155 -10.48 -13.99 -5.34
N LEU A 156 -9.21 -13.71 -5.65
CA LEU A 156 -8.09 -14.61 -5.35
C LEU A 156 -7.98 -14.92 -3.83
N ALA A 157 -8.19 -13.91 -2.98
CA ALA A 157 -8.13 -14.09 -1.53
C ALA A 157 -9.24 -14.99 -0.99
N ARG A 158 -10.39 -15.07 -1.68
CA ARG A 158 -11.48 -16.02 -1.39
C ARG A 158 -11.27 -17.39 -2.01
N GLY A 159 -10.16 -17.63 -2.73
CA GLY A 159 -9.86 -18.89 -3.42
C GLY A 159 -10.60 -19.07 -4.75
N GLU A 160 -11.15 -17.99 -5.31
CA GLU A 160 -11.78 -18.00 -6.62
C GLU A 160 -10.72 -17.99 -7.72
N ASP A 161 -10.98 -18.68 -8.82
CA ASP A 161 -10.13 -18.61 -10.02
C ASP A 161 -10.41 -17.31 -10.75
N TRP A 162 -9.47 -16.36 -10.65
CA TRP A 162 -9.58 -15.05 -11.28
C TRP A 162 -8.48 -14.85 -12.31
N GLN A 163 -8.86 -14.38 -13.47
CA GLN A 163 -7.96 -13.96 -14.53
C GLN A 163 -8.38 -12.58 -15.05
N PRO A 164 -7.44 -11.71 -15.42
CA PRO A 164 -7.78 -10.44 -16.08
C PRO A 164 -8.56 -10.70 -17.36
N ALA A 165 -9.61 -9.92 -17.60
CA ALA A 165 -10.30 -9.97 -18.88
C ALA A 165 -9.34 -9.57 -20.01
N PRO A 166 -9.37 -10.22 -21.19
CA PRO A 166 -8.47 -9.91 -22.31
C PRO A 166 -8.46 -8.43 -22.69
N GLU A 167 -9.60 -7.76 -22.68
CA GLU A 167 -9.75 -6.33 -22.92
C GLU A 167 -9.06 -5.45 -21.86
N SER A 168 -8.90 -5.94 -20.66
CA SER A 168 -8.18 -5.23 -19.57
C SER A 168 -6.66 -5.27 -19.74
N LEU A 169 -6.13 -6.27 -20.45
CA LEU A 169 -4.70 -6.40 -20.73
C LEU A 169 -4.24 -5.47 -21.86
N HIS A 170 -5.10 -5.25 -22.80
CA HIS A 170 -4.86 -4.35 -23.93
C HIS A 170 -5.74 -3.13 -23.70
N GLY A 171 -5.16 -1.94 -23.41
CA GLY A 171 -5.97 -0.73 -23.31
C GLY A 171 -6.96 -0.65 -24.48
N SER A 172 -8.20 -0.21 -24.21
CA SER A 172 -9.18 -0.01 -25.28
C SER A 172 -8.55 0.83 -26.39
N PRO A 173 -8.65 0.45 -27.68
CA PRO A 173 -8.17 1.28 -28.77
C PRO A 173 -8.77 2.68 -28.60
N LEU A 174 -7.92 3.70 -28.65
CA LEU A 174 -8.44 5.07 -28.70
C LEU A 174 -9.36 5.16 -29.91
N PRO A 175 -10.56 5.77 -29.78
CA PRO A 175 -11.42 5.99 -30.94
C PRO A 175 -10.61 6.78 -31.97
N VAL A 176 -10.39 6.18 -33.14
CA VAL A 176 -9.76 6.86 -34.28
C VAL A 176 -10.73 7.95 -34.73
N PRO A 177 -10.33 9.24 -34.76
CA PRO A 177 -11.21 10.26 -35.32
C PRO A 177 -11.62 9.86 -36.71
N GLU A 178 -12.93 9.81 -36.98
CA GLU A 178 -13.40 9.69 -38.37
C GLU A 178 -12.86 10.88 -39.16
N GLU A 179 -12.09 10.58 -40.20
CA GLU A 179 -11.62 11.59 -41.13
C GLU A 179 -12.83 12.29 -41.75
N ARG A 180 -12.94 13.62 -41.56
CA ARG A 180 -13.96 14.45 -42.21
C ARG A 180 -13.48 14.89 -43.57
#